data_f8f7d6c7f842326e9ad1467dbad100e2
#
_entry.id   f8f7d6c7f842326e9ad1467dbad100e2
#
_cell.length_a   1.000
_cell.length_b   1.000
_cell.length_c   1.000
_cell.angle_alpha   90.00
_cell.angle_beta   90.00
_cell.angle_gamma   90.00
#
_symmetry.space_group_name_H-M   'P 1'
#
loop_
_entity.id
_entity.type
_entity.pdbx_description
1 polymer ?
#
loop_
_entity_poly.entity_id
_entity_poly.type
_entity_poly.pdbx_seq_one_letter_code
_entity_poly.pdbx_strand_id
1 'polypeptide(L)'
;LEQGYGTYISIERNLQIPTNKTLKTDMPKTNHHTLSLSSIFFLLLLCSFPTLHAQQLAVKTNGLMLAAMAPNIGCEFVVGERSSIDISAFGAVNIYGNKAKMIGLLPEYRYWFNGRPMTREFVGIAALGVSYDITWGDRIYQGDAAGAGITFGYALNLNRRLNVEFYGGFGAVYFKQKQYYKNDNIEDYTDGTAQANANGYKLLPIKIGVSISYIFK
;
A
#
# COMPACT_ATOMS: atom_id res chain seq x y z
N LEU A 1 -80.83 -22.76 23.78
CA LEU A 1 -81.43 -22.70 22.46
C LEU A 1 -80.36 -22.56 21.40
N GLU A 2 -80.42 -23.59 20.55
CA GLU A 2 -79.96 -23.76 19.16
C GLU A 2 -78.46 -23.81 18.87
N GLN A 3 -77.94 -24.99 18.64
CA GLN A 3 -77.88 -25.80 17.40
C GLN A 3 -77.09 -25.06 16.28
N GLY A 4 -76.02 -25.69 15.89
CA GLY A 4 -75.24 -25.34 14.70
C GLY A 4 -74.25 -26.44 14.33
N TYR A 5 -74.70 -27.36 13.60
CA TYR A 5 -74.14 -28.45 12.81
C TYR A 5 -72.65 -28.34 12.41
N GLY A 6 -72.00 -29.49 12.57
CA GLY A 6 -70.69 -29.80 12.07
C GLY A 6 -70.57 -29.87 10.55
N THR A 7 -69.41 -29.61 10.09
CA THR A 7 -68.97 -29.99 8.74
C THR A 7 -67.62 -30.68 8.86
N TYR A 8 -67.65 -32.02 8.64
CA TYR A 8 -66.41 -32.80 8.51
C TYR A 8 -65.84 -32.54 7.13
N ILE A 9 -64.67 -31.93 7.11
CA ILE A 9 -63.86 -31.85 5.87
C ILE A 9 -62.85 -32.97 5.93
N SER A 10 -62.98 -33.93 5.03
CA SER A 10 -62.02 -35.00 4.76
C SER A 10 -60.73 -34.43 4.24
N ILE A 11 -59.65 -34.56 4.97
CA ILE A 11 -58.30 -34.24 4.48
C ILE A 11 -57.76 -35.51 3.81
N GLU A 12 -57.86 -35.58 2.51
CA GLU A 12 -57.06 -36.53 1.73
C GLU A 12 -55.61 -36.11 1.77
N ARG A 13 -54.81 -36.97 2.43
CA ARG A 13 -53.36 -36.84 2.45
C ARG A 13 -52.78 -37.36 1.13
N ASN A 14 -52.52 -36.49 0.20
CA ASN A 14 -51.65 -36.80 -0.92
C ASN A 14 -50.19 -36.90 -0.40
N LEU A 15 -49.75 -38.10 -0.18
CA LEU A 15 -48.32 -38.43 0.02
C LEU A 15 -47.64 -38.36 -1.36
N GLN A 16 -47.08 -37.19 -1.69
CA GLN A 16 -46.07 -37.11 -2.74
C GLN A 16 -44.72 -37.43 -2.16
N ILE A 17 -44.19 -38.56 -2.56
CA ILE A 17 -42.82 -38.99 -2.30
C ILE A 17 -41.89 -38.08 -3.14
N PRO A 18 -40.96 -37.29 -2.55
CA PRO A 18 -40.01 -36.55 -3.35
C PRO A 18 -38.95 -37.51 -3.90
N THR A 19 -38.99 -37.68 -5.21
CA THR A 19 -37.97 -38.36 -6.01
C THR A 19 -36.62 -37.72 -5.76
N ASN A 20 -35.63 -38.55 -5.53
CA ASN A 20 -34.20 -38.36 -5.43
C ASN A 20 -33.68 -37.10 -6.12
N LYS A 21 -33.41 -36.07 -5.35
CA LYS A 21 -32.54 -34.96 -5.77
C LYS A 21 -31.10 -35.39 -5.49
N THR A 22 -30.42 -35.79 -6.55
CA THR A 22 -28.99 -36.03 -6.56
C THR A 22 -28.28 -34.82 -5.93
N LEU A 23 -27.71 -35.00 -4.75
CA LEU A 23 -26.82 -34.03 -4.12
C LEU A 23 -25.59 -33.89 -5.03
N LYS A 24 -25.56 -32.86 -5.88
CA LYS A 24 -24.32 -32.41 -6.47
C LYS A 24 -23.51 -31.79 -5.35
N THR A 25 -22.54 -32.53 -4.88
CA THR A 25 -21.48 -32.02 -4.00
C THR A 25 -20.66 -31.02 -4.83
N ASP A 26 -20.98 -29.75 -4.68
CA ASP A 26 -20.12 -28.68 -5.19
C ASP A 26 -18.85 -28.66 -4.36
N MET A 27 -17.86 -29.38 -4.83
CA MET A 27 -16.48 -29.21 -4.33
C MET A 27 -16.05 -27.79 -4.60
N PRO A 28 -15.48 -27.07 -3.61
CA PRO A 28 -14.94 -25.76 -3.84
C PRO A 28 -13.84 -25.89 -4.91
N LYS A 29 -13.99 -25.17 -6.02
CA LYS A 29 -12.94 -25.01 -7.03
C LYS A 29 -11.76 -24.36 -6.32
N THR A 30 -10.74 -25.14 -6.03
CA THR A 30 -9.43 -24.61 -5.70
C THR A 30 -8.97 -23.78 -6.90
N ASN A 31 -9.01 -22.46 -6.72
CA ASN A 31 -8.36 -21.54 -7.65
C ASN A 31 -6.85 -21.80 -7.57
N HIS A 32 -6.36 -22.69 -8.42
CA HIS A 32 -4.96 -22.70 -8.75
C HIS A 32 -4.69 -21.36 -9.44
N HIS A 33 -4.04 -20.44 -8.75
CA HIS A 33 -3.45 -19.27 -9.37
C HIS A 33 -2.38 -19.78 -10.34
N THR A 34 -2.79 -20.11 -11.56
CA THR A 34 -1.86 -20.28 -12.66
C THR A 34 -1.18 -18.93 -12.83
N LEU A 35 0.09 -18.86 -12.48
CA LEU A 35 0.92 -17.71 -12.78
C LEU A 35 0.72 -17.41 -14.27
N SER A 36 0.12 -16.27 -14.57
CA SER A 36 -0.14 -15.86 -15.94
C SER A 36 1.21 -15.83 -16.68
N LEU A 37 1.20 -16.22 -17.94
CA LEU A 37 2.40 -16.10 -18.80
C LEU A 37 3.03 -14.69 -18.71
N SER A 38 2.20 -13.68 -18.54
CA SER A 38 2.59 -12.29 -18.28
C SER A 38 3.40 -12.13 -17.00
N SER A 39 3.04 -12.83 -15.92
CA SER A 39 3.80 -12.79 -14.64
C SER A 39 5.13 -13.50 -14.76
N ILE A 40 5.18 -14.59 -15.51
CA ILE A 40 6.43 -15.33 -15.79
C ILE A 40 7.34 -14.49 -16.70
N PHE A 41 6.78 -13.83 -17.72
CA PHE A 41 7.52 -12.93 -18.59
C PHE A 41 8.07 -11.72 -17.82
N PHE A 42 7.29 -11.14 -16.93
CA PHE A 42 7.74 -10.05 -16.06
C PHE A 42 8.84 -10.49 -15.09
N LEU A 43 8.73 -11.69 -14.54
CA LEU A 43 9.76 -12.29 -13.68
C LEU A 43 11.06 -12.57 -14.46
N LEU A 44 10.96 -13.07 -15.67
CA LEU A 44 12.10 -13.29 -16.57
C LEU A 44 12.75 -11.98 -16.99
N LEU A 45 11.97 -10.92 -17.21
CA LEU A 45 12.47 -9.58 -17.49
C LEU A 45 13.26 -9.01 -16.30
N LEU A 46 12.80 -9.27 -15.07
CA LEU A 46 13.52 -8.89 -13.84
C LEU A 46 14.83 -9.68 -13.67
N CYS A 47 14.91 -10.92 -14.16
CA CYS A 47 16.14 -11.74 -14.12
C CYS A 47 17.12 -11.42 -15.25
N SER A 48 16.70 -10.67 -16.28
CA SER A 48 17.52 -10.34 -17.45
C SER A 48 18.45 -9.14 -17.28
N PHE A 49 18.56 -8.61 -16.04
CA PHE A 49 19.55 -7.57 -15.79
C PHE A 49 20.95 -8.14 -15.98
N PRO A 50 21.77 -7.54 -16.87
CA PRO A 50 23.13 -7.98 -17.08
C PRO A 50 23.88 -7.97 -15.75
N THR A 51 24.76 -8.93 -15.57
CA THR A 51 25.63 -9.06 -14.40
C THR A 51 26.32 -7.72 -14.11
N LEU A 52 25.75 -6.95 -13.22
CA LEU A 52 26.29 -5.67 -12.78
C LEU A 52 27.51 -5.98 -11.91
N HIS A 53 28.67 -5.71 -12.46
CA HIS A 53 29.91 -5.75 -11.73
C HIS A 53 29.82 -4.79 -10.53
N ALA A 54 29.97 -5.33 -9.32
CA ALA A 54 30.00 -4.62 -8.05
C ALA A 54 28.75 -3.76 -7.76
N GLN A 55 27.60 -4.39 -7.63
CA GLN A 55 26.40 -3.73 -7.10
C GLN A 55 26.68 -3.27 -5.66
N GLN A 56 26.80 -1.96 -5.47
CA GLN A 56 26.77 -1.40 -4.14
C GLN A 56 25.32 -1.40 -3.65
N LEU A 57 25.12 -1.99 -2.48
CA LEU A 57 23.85 -2.01 -1.78
C LEU A 57 23.97 -1.11 -0.55
N ALA A 58 23.01 -0.27 -0.29
CA ALA A 58 22.88 0.43 0.97
C ALA A 58 21.54 0.12 1.63
N VAL A 59 21.58 -0.02 2.96
CA VAL A 59 20.38 -0.06 3.79
C VAL A 59 20.31 1.25 4.53
N LYS A 60 19.10 1.83 4.62
CA LYS A 60 18.88 3.15 5.21
C LYS A 60 17.62 3.22 6.06
N THR A 61 17.61 4.19 6.95
CA THR A 61 16.44 4.55 7.72
C THR A 61 16.30 6.07 7.81
N ASN A 62 15.07 6.57 7.71
CA ASN A 62 14.75 7.99 7.81
C ASN A 62 14.51 8.38 9.28
N GLY A 63 15.40 9.19 9.82
CA GLY A 63 15.34 9.65 11.21
C GLY A 63 14.13 10.54 11.52
N LEU A 64 13.67 11.36 10.55
CA LEU A 64 12.46 12.18 10.76
C LEU A 64 11.20 11.32 10.89
N MET A 65 11.09 10.25 10.09
CA MET A 65 9.99 9.30 10.22
C MET A 65 10.06 8.52 11.53
N LEU A 66 11.25 8.11 11.96
CA LEU A 66 11.43 7.48 13.28
C LEU A 66 11.04 8.43 14.41
N ALA A 67 11.42 9.70 14.33
CA ALA A 67 11.01 10.72 15.30
C ALA A 67 9.49 10.92 15.32
N ALA A 68 8.83 10.74 14.18
CA ALA A 68 7.36 10.75 14.04
C ALA A 68 6.71 9.42 14.44
N MET A 69 7.41 8.49 15.08
CA MET A 69 6.93 7.15 15.44
C MET A 69 6.48 6.31 14.24
N ALA A 70 7.05 6.56 13.08
CA ALA A 70 6.83 5.82 11.85
C ALA A 70 8.09 5.00 11.49
N PRO A 71 8.24 3.76 11.99
CA PRO A 71 9.34 2.89 11.60
C PRO A 71 9.40 2.72 10.08
N ASN A 72 10.62 2.75 9.57
CA ASN A 72 10.86 2.69 8.14
C ASN A 72 12.21 2.02 7.85
N ILE A 73 12.30 1.42 6.68
CA ILE A 73 13.52 0.83 6.16
C ILE A 73 13.58 1.07 4.65
N GLY A 74 14.75 1.35 4.13
CA GLY A 74 15.00 1.49 2.71
C GLY A 74 16.22 0.68 2.29
N CYS A 75 16.19 0.24 1.03
CA CYS A 75 17.31 -0.40 0.36
C CYS A 75 17.61 0.35 -0.95
N GLU A 76 18.85 0.72 -1.17
CA GLU A 76 19.29 1.39 -2.38
C GLU A 76 20.31 0.54 -3.13
N PHE A 77 20.04 0.32 -4.42
CA PHE A 77 20.84 -0.49 -5.33
C PHE A 77 21.45 0.41 -6.39
N VAL A 78 22.74 0.34 -6.59
CA VAL A 78 23.41 1.01 -7.72
C VAL A 78 23.13 0.21 -8.99
N VAL A 79 22.51 0.87 -9.98
CA VAL A 79 22.13 0.24 -11.24
C VAL A 79 22.90 0.79 -12.44
N GLY A 80 23.73 1.79 -12.26
CA GLY A 80 24.55 2.39 -13.29
C GLY A 80 25.65 3.28 -12.70
N GLU A 81 26.49 3.84 -13.56
CA GLU A 81 27.62 4.70 -13.12
C GLU A 81 27.15 5.92 -12.30
N ARG A 82 25.96 6.44 -12.61
CA ARG A 82 25.36 7.64 -11.99
C ARG A 82 23.95 7.41 -11.52
N SER A 83 23.50 6.14 -11.46
CA SER A 83 22.09 5.83 -11.20
C SER A 83 21.94 4.81 -10.09
N SER A 84 20.91 4.99 -9.27
CA SER A 84 20.50 4.04 -8.25
C SER A 84 18.97 3.93 -8.19
N ILE A 85 18.50 2.83 -7.63
CA ILE A 85 17.09 2.60 -7.28
C ILE A 85 17.01 2.48 -5.76
N ASP A 86 16.21 3.33 -5.14
CA ASP A 86 15.85 3.27 -3.73
C ASP A 86 14.45 2.70 -3.58
N ILE A 87 14.28 1.72 -2.72
CA ILE A 87 12.98 1.17 -2.37
C ILE A 87 12.86 1.30 -0.85
N SER A 88 11.96 2.15 -0.40
CA SER A 88 11.72 2.42 1.01
C SER A 88 10.30 2.02 1.40
N ALA A 89 10.18 1.31 2.52
CA ALA A 89 8.90 0.94 3.14
C ALA A 89 8.78 1.62 4.51
N PHE A 90 7.58 1.99 4.88
CA PHE A 90 7.30 2.60 6.19
C PHE A 90 5.94 2.16 6.72
N GLY A 91 5.80 2.24 8.03
CA GLY A 91 4.54 1.97 8.72
C GLY A 91 4.39 2.84 9.96
N ALA A 92 3.17 3.06 10.37
CA ALA A 92 2.85 3.69 11.65
C ALA A 92 1.58 3.06 12.22
N VAL A 93 1.48 2.99 13.54
CA VAL A 93 0.28 2.49 14.23
C VAL A 93 -0.34 3.60 15.07
N ASN A 94 0.49 4.46 15.67
CA ASN A 94 0.08 5.63 16.42
C ASN A 94 1.13 6.72 16.20
N ILE A 95 0.68 7.92 15.88
CA ILE A 95 1.57 9.08 15.73
C ILE A 95 1.22 10.07 16.84
N TYR A 96 2.11 10.23 17.81
CA TYR A 96 1.93 11.14 18.96
C TYR A 96 0.58 11.00 19.66
N GLY A 97 0.13 9.75 19.94
CA GLY A 97 -1.11 9.48 20.64
C GLY A 97 -2.38 9.52 19.79
N ASN A 98 -2.29 9.95 18.54
CA ASN A 98 -3.39 9.85 17.58
C ASN A 98 -3.41 8.48 16.91
N LYS A 99 -4.59 7.89 16.79
CA LYS A 99 -4.77 6.65 16.03
C LYS A 99 -4.51 6.92 14.55
N ALA A 100 -3.33 6.58 14.10
CA ALA A 100 -2.92 6.74 12.71
C ALA A 100 -2.19 5.47 12.25
N LYS A 101 -2.96 4.53 11.70
CA LYS A 101 -2.39 3.36 11.05
C LYS A 101 -2.06 3.70 9.61
N MET A 102 -0.85 3.44 9.19
CA MET A 102 -0.45 3.58 7.79
C MET A 102 0.64 2.59 7.44
N ILE A 103 0.63 2.15 6.20
CA ILE A 103 1.70 1.37 5.60
C ILE A 103 1.92 1.88 4.18
N GLY A 104 3.15 2.06 3.79
CA GLY A 104 3.45 2.61 2.47
C GLY A 104 4.77 2.12 1.91
N LEU A 105 4.87 2.28 0.60
CA LEU A 105 6.04 1.95 -0.21
C LEU A 105 6.41 3.16 -1.08
N LEU A 106 7.71 3.43 -1.18
CA LEU A 106 8.30 4.54 -1.91
C LEU A 106 9.45 4.04 -2.78
N PRO A 107 9.21 3.52 -3.99
CA PRO A 107 10.25 3.31 -4.98
C PRO A 107 10.68 4.64 -5.60
N GLU A 108 11.98 4.80 -5.83
CA GLU A 108 12.57 6.00 -6.40
C GLU A 108 13.76 5.63 -7.28
N TYR A 109 13.81 6.19 -8.49
CA TYR A 109 14.97 6.19 -9.35
C TYR A 109 15.73 7.50 -9.16
N ARG A 110 17.05 7.41 -8.91
CA ARG A 110 17.93 8.54 -8.62
C ARG A 110 19.03 8.69 -9.64
N TYR A 111 19.29 9.92 -10.03
CA TYR A 111 20.44 10.31 -10.84
C TYR A 111 21.38 11.19 -10.03
N TRP A 112 22.67 10.83 -9.99
CA TRP A 112 23.71 11.45 -9.19
C TRP A 112 24.61 12.33 -10.05
N PHE A 113 24.67 13.61 -9.74
CA PHE A 113 25.40 14.58 -10.55
C PHE A 113 26.92 14.44 -10.43
N ASN A 114 27.41 14.01 -9.27
CA ASN A 114 28.85 13.89 -8.98
C ASN A 114 29.51 12.65 -9.65
N GLY A 115 28.85 11.99 -10.58
CA GLY A 115 29.42 10.84 -11.31
C GLY A 115 29.60 9.57 -10.47
N ARG A 116 29.13 9.55 -9.21
CA ARG A 116 29.22 8.41 -8.30
C ARG A 116 27.96 8.32 -7.47
N PRO A 117 27.24 7.17 -7.53
CA PRO A 117 26.06 6.95 -6.71
C PRO A 117 26.34 7.09 -5.21
N MET A 118 25.30 7.45 -4.46
CA MET A 118 25.32 7.64 -3.01
C MET A 118 26.30 8.72 -2.53
N THR A 119 26.57 9.73 -3.38
CA THR A 119 27.54 10.77 -3.05
C THR A 119 27.09 12.10 -3.59
N ARG A 120 26.96 13.12 -2.72
CA ARG A 120 26.56 14.49 -3.02
C ARG A 120 25.14 14.62 -3.59
N GLU A 121 24.96 15.48 -4.58
CA GLU A 121 23.66 15.89 -5.09
C GLU A 121 23.02 14.82 -5.98
N PHE A 122 21.72 14.65 -5.82
CA PHE A 122 20.90 13.81 -6.69
C PHE A 122 19.56 14.46 -6.99
N VAL A 123 18.99 14.05 -8.12
CA VAL A 123 17.59 14.24 -8.46
C VAL A 123 16.97 12.87 -8.69
N GLY A 124 15.70 12.72 -8.35
CA GLY A 124 15.01 11.45 -8.52
C GLY A 124 13.58 11.60 -9.00
N ILE A 125 13.05 10.52 -9.50
CA ILE A 125 11.61 10.33 -9.75
C ILE A 125 11.15 9.26 -8.77
N ALA A 126 10.20 9.61 -7.93
CA ALA A 126 9.64 8.71 -6.92
C ALA A 126 8.16 8.44 -7.17
N ALA A 127 7.74 7.24 -6.82
CA ALA A 127 6.33 6.89 -6.67
C ALA A 127 6.02 6.63 -5.20
N LEU A 128 4.77 6.85 -4.81
CA LEU A 128 4.23 6.59 -3.48
C LEU A 128 3.01 5.71 -3.60
N GLY A 129 2.95 4.65 -2.82
CA GLY A 129 1.73 3.91 -2.53
C GLY A 129 1.55 3.83 -1.03
N VAL A 130 0.38 4.21 -0.52
CA VAL A 130 0.11 4.20 0.92
C VAL A 130 -1.35 3.84 1.19
N SER A 131 -1.56 2.92 2.13
CA SER A 131 -2.85 2.64 2.77
C SER A 131 -2.85 3.24 4.15
N TYR A 132 -3.94 3.91 4.52
CA TYR A 132 -4.04 4.62 5.79
C TYR A 132 -5.42 4.52 6.42
N ASP A 133 -5.41 4.55 7.75
CA ASP A 133 -6.58 4.66 8.63
C ASP A 133 -6.22 5.66 9.74
N ILE A 134 -6.66 6.89 9.56
CA ILE A 134 -6.27 8.03 10.40
C ILE A 134 -7.52 8.61 11.05
N THR A 135 -7.48 8.73 12.37
CA THR A 135 -8.48 9.49 13.13
C THR A 135 -7.89 10.85 13.49
N TRP A 136 -8.47 11.91 12.96
CA TRP A 136 -8.07 13.28 13.26
C TRP A 136 -9.22 14.04 13.89
N GLY A 137 -9.12 14.29 15.20
CA GLY A 137 -10.24 14.83 16.00
C GLY A 137 -11.41 13.86 15.99
N ASP A 138 -12.56 14.35 15.52
CA ASP A 138 -13.78 13.55 15.42
C ASP A 138 -14.02 12.90 14.05
N ARG A 139 -13.07 13.05 13.11
CA ARG A 139 -13.17 12.48 11.76
C ARG A 139 -12.24 11.31 11.56
N ILE A 140 -12.76 10.32 10.86
CA ILE A 140 -12.02 9.12 10.44
C ILE A 140 -11.80 9.21 8.93
N TYR A 141 -10.57 8.94 8.51
CA TYR A 141 -10.11 8.89 7.13
C TYR A 141 -9.49 7.52 6.86
N GLN A 142 -10.16 6.71 6.08
CA GLN A 142 -9.70 5.38 5.71
C GLN A 142 -9.60 5.30 4.20
N GLY A 143 -8.43 4.94 3.67
CA GLY A 143 -8.29 4.84 2.23
C GLY A 143 -6.89 4.53 1.78
N ASP A 144 -6.75 4.65 0.47
CA ASP A 144 -5.52 4.43 -0.24
C ASP A 144 -5.15 5.69 -1.01
N ALA A 145 -3.85 5.93 -1.13
CA ALA A 145 -3.33 6.98 -1.99
C ALA A 145 -2.13 6.46 -2.79
N ALA A 146 -2.05 6.90 -4.02
CA ALA A 146 -0.92 6.63 -4.90
C ALA A 146 -0.52 7.90 -5.62
N GLY A 147 0.78 8.08 -5.83
CA GLY A 147 1.27 9.28 -6.47
C GLY A 147 2.65 9.12 -7.07
N ALA A 148 3.08 10.15 -7.79
CA ALA A 148 4.43 10.23 -8.31
C ALA A 148 4.90 11.68 -8.30
N GLY A 149 6.21 11.88 -8.26
CA GLY A 149 6.79 13.20 -8.26
C GLY A 149 8.30 13.21 -8.37
N ILE A 150 8.84 14.40 -8.19
CA ILE A 150 10.28 14.67 -8.30
C ILE A 150 10.85 14.84 -6.90
N THR A 151 12.01 14.26 -6.70
CA THR A 151 12.79 14.36 -5.47
C THR A 151 14.16 14.96 -5.77
N PHE A 152 14.75 15.57 -4.77
CA PHE A 152 16.11 16.06 -4.80
C PHE A 152 16.72 15.93 -3.42
N GLY A 153 18.01 15.78 -3.39
CA GLY A 153 18.70 15.64 -2.10
C GLY A 153 20.22 15.69 -2.21
N TYR A 154 20.83 15.55 -1.06
CA TYR A 154 22.26 15.59 -0.88
C TYR A 154 22.70 14.47 0.06
N ALA A 155 23.65 13.65 -0.37
CA ALA A 155 24.30 12.62 0.45
C ALA A 155 25.67 13.09 0.94
N LEU A 156 25.76 13.24 2.24
CA LEU A 156 27.00 13.55 2.94
C LEU A 156 27.68 12.25 3.38
N ASN A 157 28.84 11.95 2.79
CA ASN A 157 29.62 10.80 3.16
C ASN A 157 30.38 11.07 4.47
N LEU A 158 30.01 10.41 5.56
CA LEU A 158 30.74 10.49 6.84
C LEU A 158 31.98 9.62 6.80
N ASN A 159 31.86 8.43 6.19
CA ASN A 159 33.00 7.55 5.95
C ASN A 159 32.73 6.64 4.73
N ARG A 160 33.60 5.62 4.52
CA ARG A 160 33.49 4.71 3.36
C ARG A 160 32.22 3.88 3.33
N ARG A 161 31.48 3.76 4.45
CA ARG A 161 30.30 2.91 4.60
C ARG A 161 29.08 3.64 5.15
N LEU A 162 29.24 4.83 5.71
CA LEU A 162 28.15 5.58 6.34
C LEU A 162 27.93 6.90 5.64
N ASN A 163 26.68 7.14 5.28
CA ASN A 163 26.21 8.39 4.71
C ASN A 163 25.05 8.96 5.54
N VAL A 164 24.93 10.27 5.52
CA VAL A 164 23.72 10.99 5.92
C VAL A 164 23.14 11.64 4.68
N GLU A 165 21.87 11.40 4.42
CA GLU A 165 21.18 11.94 3.25
C GLU A 165 20.09 12.91 3.70
N PHE A 166 20.06 14.09 3.09
CA PHE A 166 19.01 15.09 3.23
C PHE A 166 18.22 15.13 1.94
N TYR A 167 16.90 15.00 1.99
CA TYR A 167 16.09 14.99 0.79
C TYR A 167 14.70 15.54 1.00
N GLY A 168 14.14 16.05 -0.09
CA GLY A 168 12.75 16.48 -0.21
C GLY A 168 12.21 16.22 -1.59
N GLY A 169 10.89 16.13 -1.72
CA GLY A 169 10.26 15.93 -3.02
C GLY A 169 8.77 16.23 -2.97
N PHE A 170 8.25 16.65 -4.11
CA PHE A 170 6.84 17.00 -4.30
C PHE A 170 6.27 16.21 -5.47
N GLY A 171 5.00 15.87 -5.37
CA GLY A 171 4.33 15.12 -6.41
C GLY A 171 2.82 15.24 -6.36
N ALA A 172 2.20 14.77 -7.44
CA ALA A 172 0.77 14.62 -7.52
C ALA A 172 0.35 13.28 -6.90
N VAL A 173 -0.57 13.33 -5.96
CA VAL A 173 -1.09 12.17 -5.25
C VAL A 173 -2.58 12.09 -5.49
N TYR A 174 -3.03 10.97 -6.02
CA TYR A 174 -4.43 10.60 -6.09
C TYR A 174 -4.81 9.84 -4.83
N PHE A 175 -5.92 10.20 -4.22
CA PHE A 175 -6.44 9.49 -3.05
C PHE A 175 -7.89 9.06 -3.28
N LYS A 176 -8.25 7.93 -2.67
CA LYS A 176 -9.60 7.41 -2.60
C LYS A 176 -9.83 6.96 -1.16
N GLN A 177 -10.76 7.61 -0.47
CA GLN A 177 -10.94 7.40 0.97
C GLN A 177 -12.40 7.40 1.37
N LYS A 178 -12.68 6.79 2.52
CA LYS A 178 -13.89 6.93 3.30
C LYS A 178 -13.67 8.02 4.35
N GLN A 179 -14.61 8.93 4.46
CA GLN A 179 -14.55 10.02 5.43
C GLN A 179 -15.87 10.10 6.16
N TYR A 180 -15.84 9.94 7.47
CA TYR A 180 -17.03 9.98 8.33
C TYR A 180 -16.68 10.43 9.74
N TYR A 181 -17.70 10.83 10.53
CA TYR A 181 -17.49 11.19 11.92
C TYR A 181 -17.44 9.95 12.81
N LYS A 182 -16.71 10.03 13.91
CA LYS A 182 -16.45 8.91 14.83
C LYS A 182 -17.73 8.30 15.43
N ASN A 183 -18.79 9.11 15.58
CA ASN A 183 -20.07 8.68 16.18
C ASN A 183 -21.12 8.29 15.12
N ASP A 184 -20.78 8.39 13.84
CA ASP A 184 -21.68 8.09 12.73
C ASP A 184 -21.27 6.77 12.06
N ASN A 185 -22.22 6.12 11.39
CA ASN A 185 -21.93 4.95 10.57
C ASN A 185 -21.48 5.40 9.17
N ILE A 186 -20.52 4.68 8.59
CA ILE A 186 -20.07 4.93 7.21
C ILE A 186 -21.21 4.80 6.20
N GLU A 187 -22.19 3.95 6.48
CA GLU A 187 -23.35 3.70 5.63
C GLU A 187 -24.20 4.94 5.39
N ASP A 188 -24.25 5.87 6.37
CA ASP A 188 -24.96 7.15 6.26
C ASP A 188 -24.35 8.08 5.18
N TYR A 189 -23.09 7.83 4.79
CA TYR A 189 -22.34 8.63 3.82
C TYR A 189 -22.16 7.94 2.45
N THR A 190 -22.55 6.69 2.32
CA THR A 190 -22.25 5.86 1.15
C THR A 190 -23.45 5.12 0.57
N ASP A 191 -24.67 5.55 0.88
CA ASP A 191 -25.91 4.89 0.48
C ASP A 191 -25.90 3.36 0.76
N GLY A 192 -25.33 2.96 1.89
CA GLY A 192 -25.24 1.57 2.32
C GLY A 192 -24.21 0.69 1.57
N THR A 193 -23.42 1.27 0.66
CA THR A 193 -22.49 0.48 -0.18
C THR A 193 -21.08 0.33 0.41
N ALA A 194 -20.76 0.98 1.51
CA ALA A 194 -19.42 1.03 2.13
C ALA A 194 -18.29 1.44 1.16
N GLN A 195 -18.63 2.17 0.09
CA GLN A 195 -17.67 2.67 -0.90
C GLN A 195 -16.98 3.95 -0.41
N ALA A 196 -15.90 4.34 -1.10
CA ALA A 196 -15.24 5.61 -0.84
C ALA A 196 -16.17 6.78 -1.22
N ASN A 197 -16.31 7.76 -0.32
CA ASN A 197 -17.12 8.96 -0.52
C ASN A 197 -16.29 10.21 -0.84
N ALA A 198 -14.95 10.10 -0.83
CA ALA A 198 -14.05 11.18 -1.21
C ALA A 198 -12.89 10.65 -2.05
N ASN A 199 -12.64 11.29 -3.18
CA ASN A 199 -11.49 11.03 -4.03
C ASN A 199 -11.00 12.33 -4.66
N GLY A 200 -9.78 12.35 -5.15
CA GLY A 200 -9.23 13.52 -5.82
C GLY A 200 -7.72 13.49 -5.95
N TYR A 201 -7.20 14.57 -6.52
CA TYR A 201 -5.76 14.81 -6.67
C TYR A 201 -5.31 15.93 -5.74
N LYS A 202 -4.14 15.77 -5.14
CA LYS A 202 -3.48 16.83 -4.36
C LYS A 202 -2.00 16.87 -4.71
N LEU A 203 -1.46 18.09 -4.75
CA LEU A 203 0.00 18.29 -4.79
C LEU A 203 0.50 18.26 -3.35
N LEU A 204 1.32 17.28 -3.01
CA LEU A 204 1.81 17.05 -1.66
C LEU A 204 3.32 16.75 -1.65
N PRO A 205 4.02 16.99 -0.54
CA PRO A 205 5.32 16.39 -0.31
C PRO A 205 5.20 14.87 -0.31
N ILE A 206 5.82 14.19 -1.28
CA ILE A 206 5.79 12.73 -1.37
C ILE A 206 6.94 12.06 -0.60
N LYS A 207 8.02 12.79 -0.41
CA LYS A 207 9.19 12.32 0.32
C LYS A 207 9.86 13.50 1.01
N ILE A 208 10.18 13.36 2.29
CA ILE A 208 10.98 14.31 3.05
C ILE A 208 11.75 13.55 4.13
N GLY A 209 13.01 13.89 4.36
CA GLY A 209 13.73 13.20 5.40
C GLY A 209 15.19 13.54 5.54
N VAL A 210 15.71 13.02 6.65
CA VAL A 210 17.12 12.88 6.92
C VAL A 210 17.36 11.40 7.19
N SER A 211 18.09 10.73 6.32
CA SER A 211 18.36 9.29 6.46
C SER A 211 19.82 9.03 6.81
N ILE A 212 20.01 7.98 7.58
CA ILE A 212 21.33 7.36 7.77
C ILE A 212 21.35 6.10 6.91
N SER A 213 22.38 5.96 6.07
CA SER A 213 22.55 4.81 5.19
C SER A 213 23.89 4.10 5.45
N TYR A 214 23.82 2.76 5.47
CA TYR A 214 25.01 1.90 5.57
C TYR A 214 25.21 1.20 4.23
N ILE A 215 26.40 1.38 3.65
CA ILE A 215 26.79 0.86 2.34
C ILE A 215 27.54 -0.46 2.52
N PHE A 216 26.99 -1.51 1.93
CA PHE A 216 27.66 -2.81 1.79
C PHE A 216 28.53 -2.80 0.53
N LYS A 217 29.69 -3.42 0.62
CA LYS A 217 30.61 -3.58 -0.52
C LYS A 217 30.77 -5.05 -0.82
#